data_8a36cab719e39204c752a30b4c110ea3
#
_entry.id   8a36cab719e39204c752a30b4c110ea3
#
_cell.length_a   1.000
_cell.length_b   1.000
_cell.length_c   1.000
_cell.angle_alpha   90.00
_cell.angle_beta   90.00
_cell.angle_gamma   90.00
#
_symmetry.space_group_name_H-M   'P 1'
#
loop_
_entity.id
_entity.type
_entity.pdbx_description
1 polymer ?
#
loop_
_entity_poly.entity_id
_entity_poly.type
_entity_poly.pdbx_seq_one_letter_code
_entity_poly.pdbx_strand_id
1 'polypeptide(L)'
;MEIVTRILNWAVPLVCGSVVSACVTWWRMKRQRMSALEEGVQCLLRAEILRNYKEYSRKGYCPNYAKEAENRAYKAYHALGGNDIATDKHEHIMGLPDEQEKKE
;
A
#
# COMPACT_ATOMS: atom_id res chain seq x y z
N MET A 1 23.10 -51.18 8.91
CA MET A 1 22.99 -50.13 7.89
C MET A 1 21.69 -50.15 7.09
N GLU A 2 21.12 -51.29 6.79
CA GLU A 2 19.86 -51.38 6.09
C GLU A 2 18.70 -50.70 6.84
N ILE A 3 18.67 -50.80 8.14
CA ILE A 3 17.64 -50.18 8.99
C ILE A 3 17.74 -48.64 8.91
N VAL A 4 18.95 -48.10 8.94
CA VAL A 4 19.22 -46.67 8.83
C VAL A 4 18.77 -46.13 7.47
N THR A 5 19.11 -46.88 6.40
CA THR A 5 18.71 -46.52 5.04
C THR A 5 17.20 -46.55 4.87
N ARG A 6 16.51 -47.54 5.46
CA ARG A 6 15.04 -47.63 5.46
C ARG A 6 14.40 -46.47 6.23
N ILE A 7 14.93 -46.15 7.37
CA ILE A 7 14.46 -45.04 8.18
C ILE A 7 14.65 -43.73 7.43
N LEU A 8 15.81 -43.53 6.81
CA LEU A 8 16.10 -42.34 6.01
C LEU A 8 15.17 -42.24 4.80
N ASN A 9 14.95 -43.32 4.07
CA ASN A 9 14.04 -43.36 2.93
C ASN A 9 12.59 -43.08 3.34
N TRP A 10 12.22 -43.42 4.55
CA TRP A 10 10.87 -43.24 5.09
C TRP A 10 10.69 -41.85 5.69
N ALA A 11 11.72 -41.32 6.36
CA ALA A 11 11.71 -40.04 7.03
C ALA A 11 11.89 -38.85 6.07
N VAL A 12 12.71 -39.00 5.03
CA VAL A 12 13.05 -37.95 4.08
C VAL A 12 11.79 -37.38 3.37
N PRO A 13 10.90 -38.21 2.78
CA PRO A 13 9.69 -37.65 2.17
C PRO A 13 8.73 -37.03 3.17
N LEU A 14 8.68 -37.53 4.39
CA LEU A 14 7.85 -36.98 5.48
C LEU A 14 8.34 -35.58 5.91
N VAL A 15 9.67 -35.45 6.10
CA VAL A 15 10.30 -34.18 6.48
C VAL A 15 10.16 -33.16 5.34
N CYS A 16 10.43 -33.57 4.11
CA CYS A 16 10.28 -32.70 2.93
C CYS A 16 8.85 -32.22 2.77
N GLY A 17 7.86 -33.10 2.92
CA GLY A 17 6.45 -32.76 2.84
C GLY A 17 6.03 -31.76 3.89
N SER A 18 6.48 -31.95 5.15
CA SER A 18 6.22 -31.04 6.26
C SER A 18 6.81 -29.65 6.02
N VAL A 19 8.07 -29.58 5.58
CA VAL A 19 8.75 -28.31 5.30
C VAL A 19 8.05 -27.56 4.16
N VAL A 20 7.70 -28.25 3.08
CA VAL A 20 6.99 -27.64 1.94
C VAL A 20 5.63 -27.13 2.37
N SER A 21 4.87 -27.92 3.14
CA SER A 21 3.56 -27.50 3.66
C SER A 21 3.68 -26.26 4.56
N ALA A 22 4.66 -26.26 5.47
CA ALA A 22 4.91 -25.13 6.37
C ALA A 22 5.30 -23.88 5.58
N CYS A 23 6.15 -24.01 4.58
CA CYS A 23 6.56 -22.90 3.71
C CYS A 23 5.39 -22.33 2.93
N VAL A 24 4.54 -23.18 2.33
CA VAL A 24 3.37 -22.76 1.58
C VAL A 24 2.37 -22.05 2.48
N THR A 25 2.10 -22.62 3.66
CA THR A 25 1.19 -22.02 4.64
C THR A 25 1.70 -20.65 5.11
N TRP A 26 2.99 -20.57 5.46
CA TRP A 26 3.62 -19.33 5.90
C TRP A 26 3.57 -18.28 4.79
N TRP A 27 3.85 -18.66 3.55
CA TRP A 27 3.82 -17.76 2.40
C TRP A 27 2.40 -17.23 2.13
N ARG A 28 1.39 -18.12 2.22
CA ARG A 28 -0.03 -17.73 2.08
C ARG A 28 -0.46 -16.75 3.16
N MET A 29 -0.10 -17.03 4.42
CA MET A 29 -0.42 -16.13 5.54
C MET A 29 0.25 -14.78 5.39
N LYS A 30 1.52 -14.77 5.00
CA LYS A 30 2.27 -13.54 4.73
C LYS A 30 1.63 -12.74 3.60
N ARG A 31 1.22 -13.41 2.54
CA ARG A 31 0.58 -12.80 1.38
C ARG A 31 -0.77 -12.18 1.75
N GLN A 32 -1.59 -12.86 2.54
CA GLN A 32 -2.86 -12.35 3.04
C GLN A 32 -2.67 -11.12 3.92
N ARG A 33 -1.68 -11.15 4.81
CA ARG A 33 -1.36 -10.00 5.67
C ARG A 33 -0.90 -8.80 4.84
N MET A 34 -0.04 -9.01 3.87
CA MET A 34 0.43 -7.94 2.99
C MET A 34 -0.70 -7.37 2.16
N SER A 35 -1.58 -8.21 1.63
CA SER A 35 -2.75 -7.77 0.87
C SER A 35 -3.69 -6.92 1.72
N ALA A 36 -3.97 -7.33 2.97
CA ALA A 36 -4.80 -6.57 3.89
C ALA A 36 -4.16 -5.24 4.27
N LEU A 37 -2.84 -5.22 4.49
CA LEU A 37 -2.09 -3.99 4.77
C LEU A 37 -2.11 -3.05 3.57
N GLU A 38 -1.89 -3.56 2.37
CA GLU A 38 -1.92 -2.77 1.14
C GLU A 38 -3.29 -2.14 0.94
N GLU A 39 -4.35 -2.90 1.12
CA GLU A 39 -5.72 -2.40 1.01
C GLU A 39 -6.01 -1.34 2.07
N GLY A 40 -5.62 -1.59 3.32
CA GLY A 40 -5.78 -0.64 4.41
C GLY A 40 -5.03 0.65 4.18
N VAL A 41 -3.77 0.57 3.74
CA VAL A 41 -2.95 1.75 3.42
C VAL A 41 -3.55 2.50 2.24
N GLN A 42 -4.00 1.79 1.21
CA GLN A 42 -4.65 2.39 0.05
C GLN A 42 -5.90 3.17 0.45
N CYS A 43 -6.75 2.61 1.31
CA CYS A 43 -7.93 3.29 1.84
C CYS A 43 -7.58 4.53 2.66
N LEU A 44 -6.55 4.44 3.51
CA LEU A 44 -6.08 5.57 4.31
C LEU A 44 -5.51 6.69 3.44
N LEU A 45 -4.71 6.34 2.43
CA LEU A 45 -4.15 7.31 1.50
C LEU A 45 -5.24 7.99 0.68
N ARG A 46 -6.23 7.23 0.24
CA ARG A 46 -7.39 7.77 -0.47
C ARG A 46 -8.15 8.78 0.40
N ALA A 47 -8.41 8.41 1.66
CA ALA A 47 -9.08 9.29 2.61
C ALA A 47 -8.28 10.57 2.85
N GLU A 48 -6.96 10.47 2.95
CA GLU A 48 -6.06 11.61 3.10
C GLU A 48 -6.13 12.56 1.90
N ILE A 49 -6.09 12.01 0.69
CA ILE A 49 -6.19 12.79 -0.55
C ILE A 49 -7.53 13.53 -0.61
N LEU A 50 -8.62 12.83 -0.31
CA LEU A 50 -9.96 13.44 -0.32
C LEU A 50 -10.12 14.50 0.76
N ARG A 51 -9.54 14.29 1.95
CA ARG A 51 -9.54 15.26 3.02
C ARG A 51 -8.77 16.52 2.62
N ASN A 52 -7.59 16.36 2.06
CA ASN A 52 -6.77 17.47 1.56
C ASN A 52 -7.50 18.22 0.47
N TYR A 53 -8.18 17.53 -0.43
CA TYR A 53 -8.99 18.15 -1.47
C TYR A 53 -10.07 19.06 -0.87
N LYS A 54 -10.83 18.58 0.10
CA LYS A 54 -11.88 19.37 0.76
C LYS A 54 -11.32 20.61 1.44
N GLU A 55 -10.22 20.42 2.17
CA GLU A 55 -9.60 21.51 2.94
C GLU A 55 -9.03 22.60 2.02
N TYR A 56 -8.22 22.22 1.05
CA TYR A 56 -7.55 23.18 0.18
C TYR A 56 -8.47 23.78 -0.89
N SER A 57 -9.46 23.04 -1.35
CA SER A 57 -10.51 23.59 -2.23
C SER A 57 -11.30 24.68 -1.55
N ARG A 58 -11.60 24.51 -0.26
CA ARG A 58 -12.29 25.51 0.53
C ARG A 58 -11.43 26.76 0.74
N LYS A 59 -10.13 26.57 1.00
CA LYS A 59 -9.19 27.66 1.19
C LYS A 59 -8.85 28.38 -0.13
N GLY A 60 -8.92 27.68 -1.25
CA GLY A 60 -8.59 28.19 -2.57
C GLY A 60 -7.10 28.23 -2.87
N TYR A 61 -6.25 27.69 -1.99
CA TYR A 61 -4.81 27.59 -2.20
C TYR A 61 -4.25 26.38 -1.47
N CYS A 62 -3.07 25.95 -1.90
CA CYS A 62 -2.35 24.83 -1.27
C CYS A 62 -0.87 25.18 -1.17
N PRO A 63 -0.31 25.33 0.03
CA PRO A 63 1.11 25.65 0.20
C PRO A 63 2.02 24.57 -0.40
N ASN A 64 3.20 24.94 -0.83
CA ASN A 64 4.15 24.02 -1.45
C ASN A 64 4.47 22.80 -0.60
N TYR A 65 4.65 22.99 0.72
CA TYR A 65 4.93 21.86 1.62
C TYR A 65 3.76 20.85 1.64
N ALA A 66 2.52 21.35 1.57
CA ALA A 66 1.34 20.49 1.54
C ALA A 66 1.20 19.79 0.19
N LYS A 67 1.53 20.48 -0.91
CA LYS A 67 1.55 19.86 -2.25
C LYS A 67 2.58 18.73 -2.31
N GLU A 68 3.75 18.93 -1.73
CA GLU A 68 4.80 17.92 -1.69
C GLU A 68 4.34 16.68 -0.92
N ALA A 69 3.77 16.88 0.27
CA ALA A 69 3.21 15.80 1.09
C ALA A 69 2.10 15.06 0.34
N GLU A 70 1.20 15.80 -0.30
CA GLU A 70 0.10 15.26 -1.10
C GLU A 70 0.63 14.44 -2.28
N ASN A 71 1.64 14.93 -2.97
CA ASN A 71 2.24 14.24 -4.10
C ASN A 71 2.88 12.92 -3.67
N ARG A 72 3.54 12.89 -2.51
CA ARG A 72 4.10 11.66 -1.94
C ARG A 72 3.02 10.65 -1.59
N ALA A 73 1.94 11.11 -0.96
CA ALA A 73 0.79 10.27 -0.63
C ALA A 73 0.14 9.70 -1.90
N TYR A 74 -0.03 10.52 -2.91
CA TYR A 74 -0.62 10.10 -4.19
C TYR A 74 0.27 9.09 -4.91
N LYS A 75 1.58 9.30 -4.94
CA LYS A 75 2.52 8.35 -5.55
C LYS A 75 2.45 6.99 -4.88
N ALA A 76 2.38 6.96 -3.55
CA ALA A 76 2.22 5.70 -2.81
C ALA A 76 0.88 5.03 -3.13
N TYR A 77 -0.20 5.82 -3.17
CA TYR A 77 -1.53 5.34 -3.52
C TYR A 77 -1.58 4.76 -4.93
N HIS A 78 -0.98 5.45 -5.89
CA HIS A 78 -0.92 5.00 -7.29
C HIS A 78 -0.06 3.73 -7.43
N ALA A 79 1.05 3.64 -6.70
CA ALA A 79 1.93 2.46 -6.69
C ALA A 79 1.21 1.23 -6.15
N LEU A 80 0.23 1.40 -5.27
CA LEU A 80 -0.60 0.32 -4.73
C LEU A 80 -1.76 -0.05 -5.67
N GLY A 81 -1.84 0.56 -6.84
CA GLY A 81 -2.88 0.28 -7.83
C GLY A 81 -4.10 1.19 -7.73
N GLY A 82 -4.06 2.22 -6.90
CA GLY A 82 -5.13 3.20 -6.78
C GLY A 82 -5.18 4.09 -8.03
N ASN A 83 -6.34 4.15 -8.66
CA ASN A 83 -6.55 4.96 -9.86
C ASN A 83 -8.04 5.21 -10.03
N ASP A 84 -8.56 6.12 -9.24
CA ASP A 84 -9.97 6.44 -9.24
C ASP A 84 -10.18 7.95 -9.03
N ILE A 85 -11.27 8.30 -8.38
CA ILE A 85 -11.65 9.68 -8.08
C ILE A 85 -10.54 10.48 -7.36
N ALA A 86 -9.66 9.79 -6.62
CA ALA A 86 -8.54 10.43 -5.92
C ALA A 86 -7.53 11.03 -6.90
N THR A 87 -7.37 10.47 -8.10
CA THR A 87 -6.51 11.02 -9.14
C THR A 87 -6.98 12.41 -9.58
N ASP A 88 -8.27 12.56 -9.84
CA ASP A 88 -8.85 13.86 -10.21
C ASP A 88 -8.70 14.88 -9.10
N LYS A 89 -8.93 14.46 -7.86
CA LYS A 89 -8.79 15.32 -6.68
C LYS A 89 -7.36 15.77 -6.46
N HIS A 90 -6.41 14.85 -6.66
CA HIS A 90 -4.98 15.15 -6.58
C HIS A 90 -4.58 16.19 -7.63
N GLU A 91 -4.99 16.02 -8.87
CA GLU A 91 -4.71 16.96 -9.96
C GLU A 91 -5.28 18.35 -9.66
N HIS A 92 -6.47 18.40 -9.09
CA HIS A 92 -7.08 19.66 -8.67
C HIS A 92 -6.24 20.36 -7.59
N ILE A 93 -5.78 19.63 -6.57
CA ILE A 93 -4.93 20.17 -5.51
C ILE A 93 -3.62 20.72 -6.08
N MET A 94 -2.99 19.96 -6.97
CA MET A 94 -1.72 20.37 -7.58
C MET A 94 -1.86 21.60 -8.47
N GLY A 95 -3.04 21.85 -9.00
CA GLY A 95 -3.35 23.04 -9.80
C GLY A 95 -3.71 24.28 -8.99
N LEU A 96 -3.86 24.16 -7.67
CA LEU A 96 -4.18 25.30 -6.81
C LEU A 96 -2.97 26.23 -6.66
N PRO A 97 -3.20 27.55 -6.47
CA PRO A 97 -2.10 28.47 -6.20
C PRO A 97 -1.39 28.16 -4.88
N ASP A 98 -0.11 28.47 -4.81
CA ASP A 98 0.72 28.17 -3.64
C ASP A 98 0.40 29.05 -2.44
N GLU A 99 -0.11 30.23 -2.69
CA GLU A 99 -0.43 31.21 -1.65
C GLU A 99 -1.83 31.76 -1.86
N GLN A 100 -2.43 32.16 -0.77
CA GLN A 100 -3.72 32.82 -0.82
C GLN A 100 -3.59 34.14 -1.61
N GLU A 101 -4.44 34.32 -2.61
CA GLU A 101 -4.47 35.57 -3.34
C GLU A 101 -4.87 36.71 -2.40
N LYS A 102 -3.96 37.67 -2.22
CA LYS A 102 -4.30 38.87 -1.48
C LYS A 102 -5.23 39.70 -2.33
N LYS A 103 -6.47 39.77 -1.95
CA LYS A 103 -7.41 40.73 -2.53
C LYS A 103 -6.96 42.13 -2.11
N GLU A 104 -6.33 42.81 -3.03
CA GLU A 104 -6.13 44.23 -2.87
C GLU A 104 -7.44 44.98 -3.02
#